data_47ece9237723abf2d3cce533e89cf37e
#
_entry.id   47ece9237723abf2d3cce533e89cf37e
#
_cell.length_a   1.000
_cell.length_b   1.000
_cell.length_c   1.000
_cell.angle_alpha   90.00
_cell.angle_beta   90.00
_cell.angle_gamma   90.00
#
_symmetry.space_group_name_H-M   'P 1'
#
loop_
_entity.id
_entity.type
_entity.pdbx_description
1 polymer ?
#
loop_
_entity_poly.entity_id
_entity_poly.type
_entity_poly.pdbx_seq_one_letter_code
_entity_poly.pdbx_strand_id
1 'polypeptide(L)'
;MIGFLIALMVLPLATAVLLMLFRDSAGQNTARWMALIGSVVTLCVAVTTVAKYQSEMVITEASQPVQPRIEWRHTWLTYTPQLDSKSGLTPAPVKLEFYLGADGISLSLIALTALLTISAVLISWETIKERAAEFYICLLVLESCLIGVFLAFDLLLFYVFFEFTLIPMFFMIGLWGGSQRNYASIKFFLYTLVGSLITLVGLVALVLAAVKGGVTTPFSIPELASHFTAHPIPIQTQVILFLTLSAGFMVKVPLFPFHTWLPLAHVEAPTAGSVMLAGVLLKLGSYGFLRICLPIYRQACEQVGLPLIATLSVIGIVYGSLCALSQRDIKKLVAYSSVAHLGFCMLGLFALNAEGVTGSVLQMINHGLSTGALFLLVGMVYDRYHTRQLDDLGGLANRIPLIAVAMVFTSMASIGLPGLNGFVGEMLSLAGMFKVPVVGPFYAVIGTSGVVLGAWYMLTMVQQGFFGPLREPHDVHDPVRDMSPREACAFLPLAVMCVWIGVAPQPFIDLMKPDIQGIVTGYDGSNARTIGGSSGTPESLTAVDR
;
A
#
# COMPACT_ATOMS: atom_id res chain seq x y z
N MET A 1 -17.29 11.62 -15.06
CA MET A 1 -16.30 11.06 -14.09
C MET A 1 -16.89 9.97 -13.19
N ILE A 2 -18.08 10.11 -12.60
CA ILE A 2 -18.70 9.12 -11.69
C ILE A 2 -18.75 7.70 -12.29
N GLY A 3 -19.20 7.57 -13.55
CA GLY A 3 -19.24 6.27 -14.23
C GLY A 3 -17.90 5.54 -14.31
N PHE A 4 -16.78 6.27 -14.34
CA PHE A 4 -15.43 5.67 -14.33
C PHE A 4 -15.09 5.09 -12.95
N LEU A 5 -15.46 5.75 -11.83
CA LEU A 5 -15.22 5.21 -10.49
C LEU A 5 -15.96 3.88 -10.27
N ILE A 6 -17.23 3.85 -10.67
CA ILE A 6 -18.02 2.63 -10.58
C ILE A 6 -17.45 1.55 -11.51
N ALA A 7 -17.07 1.92 -12.74
CA ALA A 7 -16.48 0.98 -13.69
C ALA A 7 -15.18 0.36 -13.16
N LEU A 8 -14.28 1.14 -12.55
CA LEU A 8 -13.02 0.64 -11.98
C LEU A 8 -13.24 -0.50 -10.98
N MET A 9 -14.25 -0.39 -10.14
CA MET A 9 -14.57 -1.42 -9.14
C MET A 9 -15.37 -2.59 -9.73
N VAL A 10 -16.32 -2.29 -10.64
CA VAL A 10 -17.26 -3.30 -11.16
C VAL A 10 -16.67 -4.14 -12.27
N LEU A 11 -15.77 -3.62 -13.12
CA LEU A 11 -15.21 -4.33 -14.26
C LEU A 11 -14.47 -5.63 -13.87
N PRO A 12 -13.54 -5.62 -12.90
CA PRO A 12 -12.89 -6.86 -12.46
C PRO A 12 -13.90 -7.84 -11.87
N LEU A 13 -14.85 -7.34 -11.07
CA LEU A 13 -15.88 -8.17 -10.46
C LEU A 13 -16.83 -8.77 -11.51
N ALA A 14 -17.28 -7.99 -12.49
CA ALA A 14 -18.10 -8.47 -13.59
C ALA A 14 -17.36 -9.53 -14.42
N THR A 15 -16.07 -9.34 -14.67
CA THR A 15 -15.24 -10.34 -15.35
C THR A 15 -15.13 -11.62 -14.51
N ALA A 16 -14.97 -11.52 -13.19
CA ALA A 16 -14.96 -12.66 -12.29
C ALA A 16 -16.28 -13.42 -12.30
N VAL A 17 -17.42 -12.71 -12.29
CA VAL A 17 -18.75 -13.30 -12.39
C VAL A 17 -18.96 -13.99 -13.74
N LEU A 18 -18.54 -13.38 -14.84
CA LEU A 18 -18.58 -14.01 -16.16
C LEU A 18 -17.75 -15.30 -16.20
N LEU A 19 -16.53 -15.28 -15.64
CA LEU A 19 -15.71 -16.48 -15.50
C LEU A 19 -16.39 -17.56 -14.67
N MET A 20 -17.10 -17.19 -13.63
CA MET A 20 -17.85 -18.13 -12.77
C MET A 20 -19.01 -18.78 -13.53
N LEU A 21 -19.75 -18.01 -14.32
CA LEU A 21 -20.87 -18.49 -15.11
C LEU A 21 -20.44 -19.44 -16.24
N PHE A 22 -19.29 -19.21 -16.85
CA PHE A 22 -18.76 -20.01 -17.94
C PHE A 22 -17.71 -21.04 -17.50
N ARG A 23 -17.55 -21.26 -16.20
CA ARG A 23 -16.50 -22.12 -15.62
C ARG A 23 -16.43 -23.50 -16.25
N ASP A 24 -17.57 -24.16 -16.43
CA ASP A 24 -17.65 -25.54 -16.90
C ASP A 24 -17.53 -25.65 -18.44
N SER A 25 -17.84 -24.59 -19.16
CA SER A 25 -17.78 -24.53 -20.63
C SER A 25 -16.51 -23.87 -21.15
N ALA A 26 -15.87 -23.02 -20.34
CA ALA A 26 -14.65 -22.32 -20.71
C ALA A 26 -13.44 -23.22 -20.47
N GLY A 27 -12.72 -23.59 -21.52
CA GLY A 27 -11.40 -24.21 -21.39
C GLY A 27 -10.42 -23.26 -20.67
N GLN A 28 -9.32 -23.81 -20.13
CA GLN A 28 -8.32 -23.04 -19.38
C GLN A 28 -7.83 -21.78 -20.14
N ASN A 29 -7.68 -21.88 -21.46
CA ASN A 29 -7.24 -20.75 -22.29
C ASN A 29 -8.28 -19.63 -22.34
N THR A 30 -9.57 -19.96 -22.40
CA THR A 30 -10.65 -18.95 -22.38
C THR A 30 -10.62 -18.18 -21.06
N ALA A 31 -10.47 -18.87 -19.91
CA ALA A 31 -10.37 -18.23 -18.61
C ALA A 31 -9.18 -17.24 -18.53
N ARG A 32 -8.03 -17.62 -19.07
CA ARG A 32 -6.82 -16.78 -19.14
C ARG A 32 -7.04 -15.51 -19.96
N TRP A 33 -7.61 -15.66 -21.16
CA TRP A 33 -7.89 -14.53 -22.04
C TRP A 33 -8.95 -13.58 -21.46
N MET A 34 -10.01 -14.12 -20.86
CA MET A 34 -11.04 -13.29 -20.21
C MET A 34 -10.45 -12.48 -19.06
N ALA A 35 -9.63 -13.10 -18.20
CA ALA A 35 -8.95 -12.41 -17.12
C ALA A 35 -8.01 -11.31 -17.65
N LEU A 36 -7.22 -11.60 -18.68
CA LEU A 36 -6.32 -10.62 -19.30
C LEU A 36 -7.08 -9.44 -19.89
N ILE A 37 -8.12 -9.71 -20.68
CA ILE A 37 -8.93 -8.65 -21.30
C ILE A 37 -9.59 -7.79 -20.23
N GLY A 38 -10.20 -8.40 -19.19
CA GLY A 38 -10.80 -7.68 -18.08
C GLY A 38 -9.81 -6.76 -17.37
N SER A 39 -8.61 -7.28 -17.03
CA SER A 39 -7.57 -6.48 -16.37
C SER A 39 -7.03 -5.36 -17.28
N VAL A 40 -6.86 -5.60 -18.59
CA VAL A 40 -6.43 -4.56 -19.55
C VAL A 40 -7.49 -3.46 -19.66
N VAL A 41 -8.77 -3.82 -19.76
CA VAL A 41 -9.86 -2.84 -19.79
C VAL A 41 -9.88 -2.02 -18.49
N THR A 42 -9.69 -2.65 -17.33
CA THR A 42 -9.59 -1.97 -16.04
C THR A 42 -8.42 -0.98 -16.02
N LEU A 43 -7.25 -1.37 -16.52
CA LEU A 43 -6.10 -0.46 -16.63
C LEU A 43 -6.39 0.70 -17.58
N CYS A 44 -7.01 0.47 -18.73
CA CYS A 44 -7.39 1.54 -19.67
C CYS A 44 -8.36 2.54 -19.01
N VAL A 45 -9.33 2.06 -18.23
CA VAL A 45 -10.24 2.93 -17.48
C VAL A 45 -9.48 3.69 -16.39
N ALA A 46 -8.54 3.06 -15.68
CA ALA A 46 -7.73 3.71 -14.66
C ALA A 46 -6.87 4.85 -15.25
N VAL A 47 -6.14 4.57 -16.33
CA VAL A 47 -5.31 5.58 -17.03
C VAL A 47 -6.17 6.72 -17.58
N THR A 48 -7.33 6.42 -18.17
CA THR A 48 -8.26 7.44 -18.65
C THR A 48 -8.80 8.31 -17.52
N THR A 49 -9.06 7.70 -16.35
CA THR A 49 -9.52 8.42 -15.17
C THR A 49 -8.43 9.37 -14.65
N VAL A 50 -7.18 8.91 -14.56
CA VAL A 50 -6.01 9.74 -14.20
C VAL A 50 -5.85 10.91 -15.16
N ALA A 51 -5.88 10.66 -16.47
CA ALA A 51 -5.73 11.71 -17.48
C ALA A 51 -6.84 12.79 -17.39
N LYS A 52 -8.09 12.37 -17.21
CA LYS A 52 -9.21 13.29 -16.97
C LYS A 52 -9.07 14.06 -15.67
N TYR A 53 -8.66 13.39 -14.60
CA TYR A 53 -8.42 14.03 -13.30
C TYR A 53 -7.39 15.14 -13.44
N GLN A 54 -6.27 14.88 -14.11
CA GLN A 54 -5.22 15.89 -14.37
C GLN A 54 -5.73 17.07 -15.18
N SER A 55 -6.53 16.84 -16.24
CA SER A 55 -7.08 17.92 -17.07
C SER A 55 -8.06 18.82 -16.31
N GLU A 56 -8.82 18.27 -15.37
CA GLU A 56 -9.76 19.04 -14.55
C GLU A 56 -9.06 19.72 -13.35
N MET A 57 -7.87 19.23 -12.93
CA MET A 57 -7.09 19.77 -11.81
C MET A 57 -6.63 21.22 -12.04
N VAL A 58 -6.46 21.63 -13.29
CA VAL A 58 -6.00 22.98 -13.68
C VAL A 58 -7.01 24.07 -13.28
N ILE A 59 -8.25 23.71 -12.96
CA ILE A 59 -9.39 24.66 -12.82
C ILE A 59 -9.80 24.91 -11.38
N THR A 60 -9.40 24.09 -10.39
CA THR A 60 -9.95 24.18 -9.03
C THR A 60 -8.86 24.29 -7.97
N GLU A 61 -8.84 25.39 -7.23
CA GLU A 61 -7.99 25.55 -6.03
C GLU A 61 -8.37 24.53 -4.94
N ALA A 62 -7.36 24.13 -4.15
CA ALA A 62 -7.49 23.16 -3.08
C ALA A 62 -8.55 23.62 -2.05
N SER A 63 -9.70 22.98 -2.04
CA SER A 63 -10.73 23.16 -1.02
C SER A 63 -10.65 22.01 -0.03
N GLN A 64 -10.68 22.27 1.21
CA GLN A 64 -10.85 21.41 2.40
C GLN A 64 -9.95 20.14 2.51
N PRO A 65 -9.42 19.86 3.71
CA PRO A 65 -8.58 18.67 3.94
C PRO A 65 -9.39 17.39 3.71
N VAL A 66 -8.75 16.42 3.01
CA VAL A 66 -9.25 15.04 2.78
C VAL A 66 -10.49 14.90 1.88
N GLN A 67 -10.96 15.97 1.23
CA GLN A 67 -12.15 15.87 0.36
C GLN A 67 -11.75 15.34 -1.03
N PRO A 68 -12.37 14.22 -1.52
CA PRO A 68 -12.09 13.73 -2.85
C PRO A 68 -12.64 14.72 -3.90
N ARG A 69 -11.90 14.91 -5.00
CA ARG A 69 -12.34 15.81 -6.08
C ARG A 69 -13.39 15.19 -6.98
N ILE A 70 -13.38 13.87 -7.08
CA ILE A 70 -14.40 13.11 -7.77
C ILE A 70 -15.14 12.33 -6.70
N GLU A 71 -16.42 12.54 -6.55
CA GLU A 71 -17.20 11.84 -5.54
C GLU A 71 -18.55 11.35 -6.08
N TRP A 72 -18.99 10.26 -5.48
CA TRP A 72 -20.33 9.72 -5.66
C TRP A 72 -20.86 9.25 -4.31
N ARG A 73 -22.01 9.78 -3.91
CA ARG A 73 -22.66 9.45 -2.65
C ARG A 73 -24.05 8.91 -2.91
N HIS A 74 -24.39 7.84 -2.25
CA HIS A 74 -25.74 7.27 -2.25
C HIS A 74 -26.11 6.84 -0.84
N THR A 75 -27.12 7.46 -0.25
CA THR A 75 -27.61 7.05 1.07
C THR A 75 -28.41 5.76 0.92
N TRP A 76 -27.95 4.69 1.54
CA TRP A 76 -28.62 3.38 1.48
C TRP A 76 -29.40 3.04 2.74
N LEU A 77 -29.04 3.64 3.91
CA LEU A 77 -29.76 3.46 5.17
C LEU A 77 -29.79 4.77 5.95
N THR A 78 -30.95 5.09 6.51
CA THR A 78 -31.11 6.18 7.45
C THR A 78 -31.66 5.61 8.75
N TYR A 79 -30.96 5.85 9.85
CA TYR A 79 -31.35 5.39 11.19
C TYR A 79 -31.53 6.60 12.10
N THR A 80 -32.70 6.72 12.74
CA THR A 80 -32.92 7.72 13.78
C THR A 80 -32.75 7.07 15.14
N PRO A 81 -31.68 7.40 15.89
CA PRO A 81 -31.47 6.83 17.21
C PRO A 81 -32.63 7.16 18.13
N GLN A 82 -33.21 6.17 18.77
CA GLN A 82 -34.16 6.42 19.87
C GLN A 82 -33.33 6.74 21.12
N LEU A 83 -33.10 8.01 21.37
CA LEU A 83 -32.57 8.45 22.67
C LEU A 83 -33.71 8.55 23.67
N ASP A 84 -33.43 8.16 24.93
CA ASP A 84 -34.37 8.23 26.03
C ASP A 84 -35.11 9.60 26.07
N SER A 85 -36.41 9.53 26.16
CA SER A 85 -37.36 10.67 26.14
C SER A 85 -37.13 11.72 27.24
N LYS A 86 -36.07 11.62 28.02
CA LYS A 86 -35.73 12.55 29.11
C LYS A 86 -34.93 13.78 28.68
N SER A 87 -34.38 13.82 27.48
CA SER A 87 -33.50 14.93 27.03
C SER A 87 -34.19 15.98 26.14
N GLY A 88 -35.44 15.75 25.70
CA GLY A 88 -36.18 16.71 24.87
C GLY A 88 -35.58 17.06 23.50
N LEU A 89 -34.45 16.49 23.15
CA LEU A 89 -33.74 16.68 21.87
C LEU A 89 -34.12 15.55 20.93
N THR A 90 -34.68 15.86 19.78
CA THR A 90 -34.83 14.92 18.67
C THR A 90 -33.45 14.64 18.11
N PRO A 91 -32.95 13.38 18.21
CA PRO A 91 -31.64 13.08 17.67
C PRO A 91 -31.64 13.24 16.15
N ALA A 92 -30.56 13.83 15.61
CA ALA A 92 -30.41 13.95 14.17
C ALA A 92 -30.31 12.54 13.52
N PRO A 93 -30.96 12.32 12.37
CA PRO A 93 -30.87 11.02 11.68
C PRO A 93 -29.45 10.72 11.24
N VAL A 94 -28.97 9.52 11.57
CA VAL A 94 -27.67 8.98 11.13
C VAL A 94 -27.87 8.37 9.75
N LYS A 95 -27.07 8.82 8.79
CA LYS A 95 -27.09 8.30 7.42
C LYS A 95 -25.88 7.40 7.19
N LEU A 96 -26.12 6.22 6.64
CA LEU A 96 -25.08 5.37 6.05
C LEU A 96 -25.08 5.63 4.55
N GLU A 97 -23.91 5.98 4.03
CA GLU A 97 -23.74 6.34 2.63
C GLU A 97 -22.77 5.38 1.94
N PHE A 98 -23.12 4.98 0.73
CA PHE A 98 -22.15 4.38 -0.17
C PHE A 98 -21.36 5.52 -0.80
N TYR A 99 -20.24 5.90 -0.15
CA TYR A 99 -19.46 7.05 -0.53
C TYR A 99 -18.16 6.60 -1.21
N LEU A 100 -18.16 6.72 -2.55
CA LEU A 100 -16.96 6.53 -3.37
C LEU A 100 -16.36 7.89 -3.71
N GLY A 101 -15.05 7.97 -3.60
CA GLY A 101 -14.30 9.16 -3.96
C GLY A 101 -12.96 8.79 -4.61
N ALA A 102 -12.38 9.74 -5.32
CA ALA A 102 -11.03 9.60 -5.85
C ALA A 102 -10.30 10.94 -5.80
N ASP A 103 -9.03 10.83 -5.46
CA ASP A 103 -8.03 11.89 -5.49
C ASP A 103 -6.73 11.37 -6.14
N GLY A 104 -5.71 12.21 -6.26
CA GLY A 104 -4.46 11.83 -6.90
C GLY A 104 -3.75 10.66 -6.22
N ILE A 105 -3.87 10.53 -4.90
CA ILE A 105 -3.28 9.42 -4.13
C ILE A 105 -4.01 8.12 -4.46
N SER A 106 -5.34 8.11 -4.36
CA SER A 106 -6.16 6.93 -4.69
C SER A 106 -5.95 6.46 -6.12
N LEU A 107 -5.99 7.39 -7.09
CA LEU A 107 -5.84 7.07 -8.50
C LEU A 107 -4.47 6.49 -8.84
N SER A 108 -3.40 6.99 -8.19
CA SER A 108 -2.05 6.44 -8.37
C SER A 108 -1.95 4.98 -7.91
N LEU A 109 -2.55 4.64 -6.75
CA LEU A 109 -2.58 3.29 -6.21
C LEU A 109 -3.51 2.36 -7.00
N ILE A 110 -4.61 2.87 -7.54
CA ILE A 110 -5.51 2.13 -8.44
C ILE A 110 -4.81 1.79 -9.75
N ALA A 111 -4.11 2.75 -10.36
CA ALA A 111 -3.34 2.50 -11.58
C ALA A 111 -2.24 1.44 -11.35
N LEU A 112 -1.55 1.50 -10.21
CA LEU A 112 -0.59 0.47 -9.79
C LEU A 112 -1.27 -0.90 -9.65
N THR A 113 -2.44 -0.96 -9.02
CA THR A 113 -3.19 -2.21 -8.82
C THR A 113 -3.53 -2.86 -10.15
N ALA A 114 -4.12 -2.11 -11.08
CA ALA A 114 -4.51 -2.61 -12.39
C ALA A 114 -3.29 -3.07 -13.23
N LEU A 115 -2.17 -2.32 -13.16
CA LEU A 115 -0.92 -2.70 -13.84
C LEU A 115 -0.36 -4.02 -13.30
N LEU A 116 -0.28 -4.17 -11.98
CA LEU A 116 0.23 -5.38 -11.34
C LEU A 116 -0.70 -6.59 -11.55
N THR A 117 -2.00 -6.38 -11.67
CA THR A 117 -2.94 -7.48 -11.99
C THR A 117 -2.66 -8.06 -13.37
N ILE A 118 -2.38 -7.22 -14.38
CA ILE A 118 -1.99 -7.71 -15.73
C ILE A 118 -0.71 -8.55 -15.63
N SER A 119 0.30 -8.06 -14.91
CA SER A 119 1.55 -8.81 -14.70
C SER A 119 1.30 -10.14 -13.97
N ALA A 120 0.40 -10.15 -12.98
CA ALA A 120 -0.02 -11.34 -12.25
C ALA A 120 -0.77 -12.35 -13.13
N VAL A 121 -1.64 -11.90 -14.03
CA VAL A 121 -2.32 -12.76 -15.01
C VAL A 121 -1.31 -13.38 -15.96
N LEU A 122 -0.39 -12.58 -16.53
CA LEU A 122 0.59 -13.04 -17.51
C LEU A 122 1.56 -14.06 -16.92
N ILE A 123 2.07 -13.84 -15.70
CA ILE A 123 3.02 -14.79 -15.09
C ILE A 123 2.35 -16.11 -14.72
N SER A 124 1.05 -16.09 -14.39
CA SER A 124 0.30 -17.28 -14.00
C SER A 124 -0.13 -18.17 -15.18
N TRP A 125 0.09 -17.71 -16.41
CA TRP A 125 -0.46 -18.33 -17.62
C TRP A 125 -0.10 -19.80 -17.81
N GLU A 126 1.15 -20.16 -17.54
CA GLU A 126 1.66 -21.54 -17.67
C GLU A 126 1.80 -22.23 -16.32
N THR A 127 2.03 -21.46 -15.26
CA THR A 127 2.26 -21.99 -13.92
C THR A 127 0.98 -22.57 -13.31
N ILE A 128 -0.18 -21.93 -13.53
CA ILE A 128 -1.46 -22.38 -13.00
C ILE A 128 -2.14 -23.28 -14.03
N LYS A 129 -2.06 -24.60 -13.78
CA LYS A 129 -2.64 -25.65 -14.63
C LYS A 129 -3.95 -26.21 -14.07
N GLU A 130 -4.05 -26.30 -12.75
CA GLU A 130 -5.23 -26.84 -12.07
C GLU A 130 -6.14 -25.72 -11.58
N ARG A 131 -7.46 -25.88 -11.79
CA ARG A 131 -8.48 -24.94 -11.32
C ARG A 131 -8.21 -23.48 -11.77
N ALA A 132 -7.72 -23.29 -13.00
CA ALA A 132 -7.27 -21.99 -13.49
C ALA A 132 -8.38 -20.92 -13.46
N ALA A 133 -9.64 -21.29 -13.80
CA ALA A 133 -10.76 -20.36 -13.74
C ALA A 133 -10.96 -19.81 -12.32
N GLU A 134 -10.92 -20.67 -11.29
CA GLU A 134 -11.06 -20.25 -9.89
C GLU A 134 -9.92 -19.36 -9.43
N PHE A 135 -8.69 -19.63 -9.88
CA PHE A 135 -7.54 -18.79 -9.61
C PHE A 135 -7.73 -17.37 -10.14
N TYR A 136 -8.13 -17.24 -11.41
CA TYR A 136 -8.36 -15.92 -12.01
C TYR A 136 -9.59 -15.22 -11.42
N ILE A 137 -10.62 -15.95 -11.01
CA ILE A 137 -11.74 -15.37 -10.23
C ILE A 137 -11.22 -14.77 -8.93
N CYS A 138 -10.41 -15.51 -8.16
CA CYS A 138 -9.81 -14.99 -6.93
C CYS A 138 -8.94 -13.74 -7.20
N LEU A 139 -8.15 -13.73 -8.26
CA LEU A 139 -7.29 -12.60 -8.63
C LEU A 139 -8.10 -11.34 -9.00
N LEU A 140 -9.17 -11.49 -9.80
CA LEU A 140 -10.03 -10.39 -10.21
C LEU A 140 -10.91 -9.86 -9.06
N VAL A 141 -11.40 -10.74 -8.19
CA VAL A 141 -12.09 -10.34 -6.95
C VAL A 141 -11.14 -9.57 -6.04
N LEU A 142 -9.89 -10.02 -5.91
CA LEU A 142 -8.87 -9.30 -5.15
C LEU A 142 -8.61 -7.91 -5.74
N GLU A 143 -8.48 -7.79 -7.06
CA GLU A 143 -8.32 -6.51 -7.76
C GLU A 143 -9.47 -5.56 -7.44
N SER A 144 -10.72 -6.04 -7.57
CA SER A 144 -11.92 -5.24 -7.25
C SER A 144 -11.93 -4.77 -5.79
N CYS A 145 -11.60 -5.65 -4.84
CA CYS A 145 -11.54 -5.30 -3.43
C CYS A 145 -10.45 -4.26 -3.13
N LEU A 146 -9.26 -4.40 -3.73
CA LEU A 146 -8.16 -3.44 -3.57
C LEU A 146 -8.54 -2.06 -4.11
N ILE A 147 -9.13 -2.01 -5.31
CA ILE A 147 -9.66 -0.77 -5.89
C ILE A 147 -10.75 -0.19 -5.00
N GLY A 148 -11.63 -1.04 -4.46
CA GLY A 148 -12.69 -0.63 -3.53
C GLY A 148 -12.15 0.05 -2.28
N VAL A 149 -11.05 -0.44 -1.68
CA VAL A 149 -10.40 0.22 -0.52
C VAL A 149 -9.92 1.61 -0.89
N PHE A 150 -9.28 1.79 -2.06
CA PHE A 150 -8.74 3.09 -2.47
C PHE A 150 -9.82 4.10 -2.87
N LEU A 151 -10.99 3.63 -3.30
CA LEU A 151 -12.15 4.47 -3.62
C LEU A 151 -13.06 4.75 -2.43
N ALA A 152 -12.95 4.01 -1.32
CA ALA A 152 -13.82 4.16 -0.16
C ALA A 152 -13.47 5.41 0.65
N PHE A 153 -14.39 6.38 0.70
CA PHE A 153 -14.37 7.55 1.56
C PHE A 153 -15.37 7.44 2.72
N ASP A 154 -16.00 6.30 2.86
CA ASP A 154 -16.81 5.88 4.00
C ASP A 154 -16.05 4.84 4.81
N LEU A 155 -16.01 4.97 6.15
CA LEU A 155 -15.25 4.08 7.04
C LEU A 155 -15.75 2.64 7.01
N LEU A 156 -17.07 2.42 6.93
CA LEU A 156 -17.64 1.08 6.89
C LEU A 156 -17.30 0.42 5.56
N LEU A 157 -17.45 1.15 4.46
CA LEU A 157 -17.13 0.67 3.12
C LEU A 157 -15.63 0.36 3.00
N PHE A 158 -14.77 1.25 3.53
CA PHE A 158 -13.33 1.01 3.62
C PHE A 158 -13.03 -0.29 4.37
N TYR A 159 -13.61 -0.48 5.56
CA TYR A 159 -13.39 -1.66 6.37
C TYR A 159 -13.87 -2.94 5.68
N VAL A 160 -15.04 -2.91 5.07
CA VAL A 160 -15.58 -4.05 4.33
C VAL A 160 -14.63 -4.48 3.20
N PHE A 161 -14.21 -3.56 2.34
CA PHE A 161 -13.26 -3.91 1.27
C PHE A 161 -11.89 -4.33 1.81
N PHE A 162 -11.41 -3.68 2.87
CA PHE A 162 -10.16 -4.03 3.53
C PHE A 162 -10.14 -5.48 4.02
N GLU A 163 -11.24 -5.96 4.61
CA GLU A 163 -11.40 -7.35 5.04
C GLU A 163 -11.61 -8.30 3.87
N PHE A 164 -12.40 -7.92 2.89
CA PHE A 164 -12.66 -8.79 1.75
C PHE A 164 -11.40 -9.11 0.93
N THR A 165 -10.35 -8.30 1.00
CA THR A 165 -9.06 -8.64 0.38
C THR A 165 -8.44 -9.92 0.94
N LEU A 166 -8.76 -10.29 2.18
CA LEU A 166 -8.18 -11.46 2.86
C LEU A 166 -8.69 -12.78 2.26
N ILE A 167 -9.96 -12.81 1.86
CA ILE A 167 -10.62 -14.04 1.40
C ILE A 167 -9.97 -14.58 0.12
N PRO A 168 -9.89 -13.84 -1.00
CA PRO A 168 -9.26 -14.35 -2.21
C PRO A 168 -7.78 -14.66 -1.99
N MET A 169 -7.05 -13.86 -1.19
CA MET A 169 -5.65 -14.12 -0.89
C MET A 169 -5.45 -15.41 -0.07
N PHE A 170 -6.32 -15.66 0.91
CA PHE A 170 -6.32 -16.91 1.68
C PHE A 170 -6.48 -18.14 0.75
N PHE A 171 -7.42 -18.08 -0.18
CA PHE A 171 -7.61 -19.16 -1.15
C PHE A 171 -6.43 -19.27 -2.12
N MET A 172 -5.89 -18.15 -2.61
CA MET A 172 -4.73 -18.18 -3.50
C MET A 172 -3.52 -18.84 -2.85
N ILE A 173 -3.23 -18.54 -1.58
CA ILE A 173 -2.15 -19.19 -0.83
C ILE A 173 -2.50 -20.64 -0.53
N GLY A 174 -3.70 -20.93 -0.04
CA GLY A 174 -4.08 -22.25 0.47
C GLY A 174 -4.28 -23.31 -0.61
N LEU A 175 -4.70 -22.94 -1.83
CA LEU A 175 -4.98 -23.88 -2.91
C LEU A 175 -3.80 -24.03 -3.89
N TRP A 176 -3.13 -22.94 -4.26
CA TRP A 176 -2.06 -22.92 -5.27
C TRP A 176 -0.69 -22.62 -4.68
N GLY A 177 -0.56 -22.58 -3.36
CA GLY A 177 0.70 -22.37 -2.67
C GLY A 177 1.59 -23.60 -2.61
N GLY A 178 2.78 -23.40 -2.00
CA GLY A 178 3.80 -24.42 -1.84
C GLY A 178 3.48 -25.52 -0.82
N SER A 179 4.51 -26.16 -0.29
CA SER A 179 4.38 -27.33 0.58
C SER A 179 3.73 -27.03 1.95
N GLN A 180 3.98 -25.82 2.51
CA GLN A 180 3.41 -25.39 3.81
C GLN A 180 2.22 -24.44 3.66
N ARG A 181 1.56 -24.45 2.50
CA ARG A 181 0.47 -23.53 2.12
C ARG A 181 -0.66 -23.41 3.15
N ASN A 182 -1.06 -24.53 3.77
CA ASN A 182 -2.14 -24.55 4.76
C ASN A 182 -1.75 -23.75 6.03
N TYR A 183 -0.56 -23.98 6.55
CA TYR A 183 -0.06 -23.24 7.70
C TYR A 183 0.12 -21.75 7.36
N ALA A 184 0.68 -21.44 6.20
CA ALA A 184 0.90 -20.08 5.77
C ALA A 184 -0.40 -19.30 5.56
N SER A 185 -1.39 -19.90 4.90
CA SER A 185 -2.69 -19.27 4.65
C SER A 185 -3.48 -19.03 5.95
N ILE A 186 -3.50 -20.01 6.87
CA ILE A 186 -4.16 -19.87 8.16
C ILE A 186 -3.46 -18.80 9.00
N LYS A 187 -2.13 -18.81 9.09
CA LYS A 187 -1.37 -17.79 9.83
C LYS A 187 -1.59 -16.40 9.26
N PHE A 188 -1.53 -16.24 7.93
CA PHE A 188 -1.83 -14.98 7.25
C PHE A 188 -3.23 -14.48 7.63
N PHE A 189 -4.24 -15.34 7.46
CA PHE A 189 -5.64 -14.97 7.69
C PHE A 189 -5.90 -14.60 9.14
N LEU A 190 -5.55 -15.48 10.09
CA LEU A 190 -5.80 -15.24 11.52
C LEU A 190 -5.03 -14.04 12.05
N TYR A 191 -3.77 -13.89 11.65
CA TYR A 191 -2.93 -12.79 12.11
C TYR A 191 -3.46 -11.43 11.68
N THR A 192 -3.86 -11.33 10.40
CA THR A 192 -4.42 -10.09 9.86
C THR A 192 -5.84 -9.82 10.36
N LEU A 193 -6.67 -10.87 10.51
CA LEU A 193 -8.03 -10.76 11.05
C LEU A 193 -8.04 -10.27 12.50
N VAL A 194 -7.16 -10.79 13.37
CA VAL A 194 -7.08 -10.32 14.77
C VAL A 194 -6.72 -8.83 14.84
N GLY A 195 -5.76 -8.39 14.00
CA GLY A 195 -5.42 -6.97 13.91
C GLY A 195 -6.61 -6.11 13.49
N SER A 196 -7.33 -6.53 12.47
CA SER A 196 -8.45 -5.77 11.91
C SER A 196 -9.70 -5.79 12.80
N LEU A 197 -9.93 -6.84 13.58
CA LEU A 197 -10.99 -6.85 14.60
C LEU A 197 -10.75 -5.79 15.68
N ILE A 198 -9.49 -5.58 16.09
CA ILE A 198 -9.15 -4.48 17.00
C ILE A 198 -9.43 -3.13 16.33
N THR A 199 -9.09 -2.99 15.05
CA THR A 199 -9.43 -1.79 14.24
C THR A 199 -10.92 -1.57 14.18
N LEU A 200 -11.73 -2.61 14.01
CA LEU A 200 -13.20 -2.51 14.01
C LEU A 200 -13.73 -1.92 15.32
N VAL A 201 -13.19 -2.36 16.45
CA VAL A 201 -13.56 -1.81 17.77
C VAL A 201 -13.25 -0.31 17.83
N GLY A 202 -12.07 0.11 17.35
CA GLY A 202 -11.70 1.52 17.25
C GLY A 202 -12.61 2.30 16.31
N LEU A 203 -12.99 1.72 15.17
CA LEU A 203 -13.91 2.32 14.20
C LEU A 203 -15.29 2.54 14.82
N VAL A 204 -15.86 1.53 15.47
CA VAL A 204 -17.17 1.65 16.14
C VAL A 204 -17.12 2.73 17.23
N ALA A 205 -16.06 2.76 18.04
CA ALA A 205 -15.90 3.76 19.08
C ALA A 205 -15.80 5.19 18.52
N LEU A 206 -15.09 5.38 17.38
CA LEU A 206 -15.00 6.65 16.66
C LEU A 206 -16.37 7.11 16.16
N VAL A 207 -17.12 6.23 15.51
CA VAL A 207 -18.47 6.50 15.00
C VAL A 207 -19.41 6.89 16.15
N LEU A 208 -19.37 6.18 17.27
CA LEU A 208 -20.17 6.51 18.45
C LEU A 208 -19.81 7.89 19.03
N ALA A 209 -18.52 8.25 19.04
CA ALA A 209 -18.08 9.58 19.48
C ALA A 209 -18.61 10.67 18.52
N ALA A 210 -18.58 10.43 17.22
CA ALA A 210 -19.10 11.35 16.21
C ALA A 210 -20.62 11.55 16.32
N VAL A 211 -21.39 10.46 16.51
CA VAL A 211 -22.85 10.53 16.73
C VAL A 211 -23.19 11.34 17.98
N LYS A 212 -22.46 11.12 19.08
CA LYS A 212 -22.61 11.93 20.30
C LYS A 212 -22.28 13.41 20.06
N GLY A 213 -21.35 13.71 19.15
CA GLY A 213 -21.00 15.06 18.71
C GLY A 213 -22.00 15.69 17.73
N GLY A 214 -23.09 14.97 17.37
CA GLY A 214 -24.15 15.48 16.47
C GLY A 214 -23.83 15.35 14.98
N VAL A 215 -22.83 14.53 14.59
CA VAL A 215 -22.52 14.28 13.17
C VAL A 215 -23.59 13.40 12.55
N THR A 216 -24.18 13.84 11.44
CA THR A 216 -25.26 13.14 10.75
C THR A 216 -24.77 12.04 9.81
N THR A 217 -23.53 12.14 9.33
CA THR A 217 -22.86 11.15 8.46
C THR A 217 -21.57 10.65 9.12
N PRO A 218 -21.67 9.92 10.24
CA PRO A 218 -20.53 9.57 11.11
C PRO A 218 -19.60 8.51 10.53
N PHE A 219 -19.87 8.02 9.32
CA PHE A 219 -19.00 7.13 8.57
C PHE A 219 -18.21 7.87 7.49
N SER A 220 -18.58 9.09 7.11
CA SER A 220 -17.87 9.88 6.11
C SER A 220 -16.51 10.34 6.64
N ILE A 221 -15.41 9.90 6.01
CA ILE A 221 -14.04 10.25 6.42
C ILE A 221 -13.80 11.77 6.36
N PRO A 222 -14.18 12.49 5.29
CA PRO A 222 -14.02 13.95 5.24
C PRO A 222 -14.78 14.70 6.34
N GLU A 223 -16.02 14.27 6.62
CA GLU A 223 -16.83 14.91 7.65
C GLU A 223 -16.30 14.65 9.05
N LEU A 224 -15.82 13.44 9.32
CA LEU A 224 -15.13 13.13 10.59
C LEU A 224 -13.87 13.95 10.77
N ALA A 225 -13.04 14.07 9.73
CA ALA A 225 -11.83 14.87 9.77
C ALA A 225 -12.14 16.35 10.04
N SER A 226 -13.16 16.91 9.38
CA SER A 226 -13.62 18.27 9.59
C SER A 226 -14.19 18.46 11.00
N HIS A 227 -15.08 17.56 11.45
CA HIS A 227 -15.70 17.64 12.77
C HIS A 227 -14.68 17.60 13.90
N PHE A 228 -13.75 16.63 13.90
CA PHE A 228 -12.76 16.48 14.97
C PHE A 228 -11.61 17.48 14.88
N THR A 229 -11.46 18.17 13.75
CA THR A 229 -10.60 19.36 13.67
C THR A 229 -11.24 20.56 14.38
N ALA A 230 -12.55 20.76 14.20
CA ALA A 230 -13.30 21.85 14.84
C ALA A 230 -13.61 21.56 16.32
N HIS A 231 -13.86 20.30 16.67
CA HIS A 231 -14.24 19.85 18.01
C HIS A 231 -13.31 18.71 18.47
N PRO A 232 -12.07 19.02 18.89
CA PRO A 232 -11.09 18.00 19.25
C PRO A 232 -11.56 17.15 20.44
N ILE A 233 -11.45 15.84 20.33
CA ILE A 233 -11.64 14.91 21.47
C ILE A 233 -10.46 15.05 22.44
N PRO A 234 -10.67 14.80 23.75
CA PRO A 234 -9.58 14.79 24.73
C PRO A 234 -8.42 13.89 24.29
N ILE A 235 -7.18 14.34 24.48
CA ILE A 235 -5.96 13.66 23.98
C ILE A 235 -5.88 12.20 24.40
N GLN A 236 -6.27 11.87 25.62
CA GLN A 236 -6.27 10.48 26.11
C GLN A 236 -7.19 9.58 25.27
N THR A 237 -8.37 10.08 24.92
CA THR A 237 -9.32 9.37 24.07
C THR A 237 -8.80 9.29 22.64
N GLN A 238 -8.20 10.38 22.10
CA GLN A 238 -7.56 10.34 20.78
C GLN A 238 -6.47 9.25 20.71
N VAL A 239 -5.61 9.14 21.74
CA VAL A 239 -4.53 8.14 21.79
C VAL A 239 -5.09 6.72 21.79
N ILE A 240 -6.12 6.45 22.60
CA ILE A 240 -6.75 5.12 22.64
C ILE A 240 -7.37 4.77 21.28
N LEU A 241 -8.12 5.69 20.68
CA LEU A 241 -8.74 5.48 19.37
C LEU A 241 -7.70 5.34 18.27
N PHE A 242 -6.64 6.15 18.28
CA PHE A 242 -5.52 6.04 17.35
C PHE A 242 -4.85 4.67 17.44
N LEU A 243 -4.51 4.20 18.65
CA LEU A 243 -3.84 2.91 18.85
C LEU A 243 -4.73 1.73 18.43
N THR A 244 -6.02 1.77 18.75
CA THR A 244 -6.96 0.69 18.36
C THR A 244 -7.18 0.66 16.85
N LEU A 245 -7.40 1.81 16.20
CA LEU A 245 -7.52 1.88 14.75
C LEU A 245 -6.22 1.49 14.03
N SER A 246 -5.09 1.90 14.57
CA SER A 246 -3.77 1.60 14.00
C SER A 246 -3.38 0.13 14.08
N ALA A 247 -3.98 -0.66 14.98
CA ALA A 247 -3.57 -2.05 15.22
C ALA A 247 -3.59 -2.90 13.95
N GLY A 248 -4.70 -2.91 13.21
CA GLY A 248 -4.79 -3.64 11.94
C GLY A 248 -3.92 -3.05 10.85
N PHE A 249 -3.74 -1.74 10.84
CA PHE A 249 -2.86 -1.08 9.87
C PHE A 249 -1.39 -1.43 10.14
N MET A 250 -0.93 -1.46 11.39
CA MET A 250 0.41 -1.91 11.77
C MET A 250 0.67 -3.37 11.39
N VAL A 251 -0.34 -4.22 11.55
CA VAL A 251 -0.25 -5.63 11.12
C VAL A 251 -0.17 -5.72 9.60
N LYS A 252 -0.97 -4.95 8.87
CA LYS A 252 -1.05 -5.00 7.40
C LYS A 252 0.20 -4.42 6.73
N VAL A 253 0.80 -3.33 7.27
CA VAL A 253 2.08 -2.73 6.82
C VAL A 253 3.29 -3.59 7.18
N PRO A 254 3.18 -4.67 7.82
CA PRO A 254 4.02 -5.47 8.69
C PRO A 254 5.12 -4.69 9.44
N LEU A 255 4.70 -3.72 10.24
CA LEU A 255 5.64 -3.04 11.13
C LEU A 255 6.20 -4.01 12.18
N PHE A 256 7.46 -3.80 12.60
CA PHE A 256 8.00 -4.56 13.72
C PHE A 256 7.17 -4.30 15.01
N PRO A 257 6.80 -5.31 15.79
CA PRO A 257 7.07 -6.76 15.65
C PRO A 257 5.99 -7.55 14.88
N PHE A 258 5.03 -6.87 14.24
CA PHE A 258 3.85 -7.50 13.60
C PHE A 258 4.10 -8.06 12.19
N HIS A 259 5.35 -8.25 11.78
CA HIS A 259 5.76 -8.64 10.43
C HIS A 259 5.87 -10.15 10.19
N THR A 260 5.81 -10.99 11.23
CA THR A 260 6.19 -12.41 11.16
C THR A 260 5.33 -13.29 10.24
N TRP A 261 4.16 -12.83 9.86
CA TRP A 261 3.28 -13.50 8.90
C TRP A 261 3.75 -13.33 7.44
N LEU A 262 4.39 -12.19 7.15
CA LEU A 262 4.70 -11.76 5.80
C LEU A 262 5.68 -12.68 5.06
N PRO A 263 6.88 -13.01 5.60
CA PRO A 263 7.82 -13.87 4.90
C PRO A 263 7.23 -15.26 4.62
N LEU A 264 6.45 -15.80 5.54
CA LEU A 264 5.82 -17.10 5.39
C LEU A 264 4.75 -17.07 4.27
N ALA A 265 3.88 -16.07 4.30
CA ALA A 265 2.85 -15.90 3.28
C ALA A 265 3.45 -15.75 1.88
N HIS A 266 4.51 -14.93 1.72
CA HIS A 266 5.20 -14.75 0.44
C HIS A 266 5.87 -16.01 -0.08
N VAL A 267 6.57 -16.74 0.78
CA VAL A 267 7.30 -17.95 0.38
C VAL A 267 6.36 -19.00 -0.16
N GLU A 268 5.21 -19.16 0.47
CA GLU A 268 4.23 -20.18 0.09
C GLU A 268 3.29 -19.73 -1.02
N ALA A 269 2.97 -18.43 -1.14
CA ALA A 269 2.06 -17.93 -2.17
C ALA A 269 2.55 -18.26 -3.59
N PRO A 270 1.65 -18.51 -4.56
CA PRO A 270 2.01 -18.54 -5.97
C PRO A 270 2.61 -17.19 -6.39
N THR A 271 3.39 -17.14 -7.47
CA THR A 271 4.10 -15.92 -7.91
C THR A 271 3.18 -14.72 -8.03
N ALA A 272 2.02 -14.86 -8.69
CA ALA A 272 1.03 -13.77 -8.79
C ALA A 272 0.47 -13.34 -7.43
N GLY A 273 0.26 -14.29 -6.50
CA GLY A 273 -0.14 -13.98 -5.13
C GLY A 273 0.91 -13.13 -4.41
N SER A 274 2.20 -13.45 -4.58
CA SER A 274 3.31 -12.66 -4.01
C SER A 274 3.39 -11.27 -4.64
N VAL A 275 3.16 -11.14 -5.96
CA VAL A 275 3.13 -9.85 -6.67
C VAL A 275 2.02 -8.96 -6.12
N MET A 276 0.80 -9.46 -6.00
CA MET A 276 -0.34 -8.69 -5.49
C MET A 276 -0.20 -8.35 -4.00
N LEU A 277 0.31 -9.29 -3.21
CA LEU A 277 0.53 -9.09 -1.78
C LEU A 277 1.60 -8.02 -1.53
N ALA A 278 2.78 -8.13 -2.13
CA ALA A 278 3.85 -7.14 -1.98
C ALA A 278 3.51 -5.83 -2.71
N GLY A 279 2.92 -5.92 -3.88
CA GLY A 279 2.66 -4.77 -4.74
C GLY A 279 1.60 -3.82 -4.20
N VAL A 280 0.50 -4.36 -3.68
CA VAL A 280 -0.67 -3.56 -3.31
C VAL A 280 -1.17 -3.81 -1.90
N LEU A 281 -1.33 -5.07 -1.47
CA LEU A 281 -2.03 -5.40 -0.24
C LEU A 281 -1.36 -4.79 1.00
N LEU A 282 -0.03 -4.73 1.04
CA LEU A 282 0.72 -4.10 2.13
C LEU A 282 0.45 -2.57 2.22
N LYS A 283 0.14 -1.92 1.09
CA LYS A 283 -0.13 -0.47 1.04
C LYS A 283 -1.47 -0.10 1.65
N LEU A 284 -2.39 -1.05 1.82
CA LEU A 284 -3.66 -0.78 2.47
C LEU A 284 -3.50 -0.28 3.91
N GLY A 285 -2.48 -0.77 4.62
CA GLY A 285 -2.21 -0.31 5.98
C GLY A 285 -1.65 1.12 6.01
N SER A 286 -0.64 1.43 5.20
CA SER A 286 -0.09 2.79 5.09
C SER A 286 -1.13 3.78 4.55
N TYR A 287 -1.98 3.37 3.60
CA TYR A 287 -3.11 4.15 3.12
C TYR A 287 -4.15 4.40 4.23
N GLY A 288 -4.43 3.40 5.08
CA GLY A 288 -5.30 3.55 6.25
C GLY A 288 -4.79 4.59 7.24
N PHE A 289 -3.49 4.58 7.54
CA PHE A 289 -2.86 5.64 8.34
C PHE A 289 -3.01 7.01 7.68
N LEU A 290 -2.67 7.11 6.40
CA LEU A 290 -2.74 8.36 5.63
C LEU A 290 -4.15 8.93 5.56
N ARG A 291 -5.15 8.07 5.30
CA ARG A 291 -6.52 8.48 5.00
C ARG A 291 -7.39 8.67 6.24
N ILE A 292 -7.12 7.92 7.30
CA ILE A 292 -7.97 7.88 8.49
C ILE A 292 -7.25 8.47 9.70
N CYS A 293 -6.06 7.93 10.05
CA CYS A 293 -5.41 8.30 11.30
C CYS A 293 -4.88 9.74 11.28
N LEU A 294 -4.16 10.13 10.22
CA LEU A 294 -3.54 11.44 10.13
C LEU A 294 -4.57 12.58 10.16
N PRO A 295 -5.67 12.56 9.37
CA PRO A 295 -6.61 13.67 9.37
C PRO A 295 -7.44 13.78 10.65
N ILE A 296 -7.78 12.65 11.28
CA ILE A 296 -8.73 12.60 12.40
C ILE A 296 -8.05 12.77 13.76
N TYR A 297 -6.86 12.19 13.96
CA TYR A 297 -6.18 12.14 15.28
C TYR A 297 -4.88 12.94 15.29
N ARG A 298 -4.93 14.21 14.88
CA ARG A 298 -3.72 15.05 14.70
C ARG A 298 -2.83 15.08 15.93
N GLN A 299 -3.37 15.41 17.11
CA GLN A 299 -2.60 15.50 18.35
C GLN A 299 -2.03 14.15 18.77
N ALA A 300 -2.79 13.06 18.65
CA ALA A 300 -2.30 11.74 18.96
C ALA A 300 -1.20 11.29 17.96
N CYS A 301 -1.32 11.65 16.67
CA CYS A 301 -0.27 11.40 15.68
C CYS A 301 1.02 12.13 16.00
N GLU A 302 0.97 13.39 16.45
CA GLU A 302 2.15 14.16 16.83
C GLU A 302 2.79 13.65 18.12
N GLN A 303 1.99 13.45 19.18
CA GLN A 303 2.53 13.17 20.51
C GLN A 303 2.91 11.70 20.72
N VAL A 304 2.16 10.77 20.13
CA VAL A 304 2.35 9.31 20.31
C VAL A 304 2.68 8.63 18.98
N GLY A 305 1.98 8.97 17.91
CA GLY A 305 2.14 8.35 16.60
C GLY A 305 3.55 8.53 16.04
N LEU A 306 4.05 9.76 15.99
CA LEU A 306 5.39 10.06 15.48
C LEU A 306 6.48 9.29 16.22
N PRO A 307 6.67 9.40 17.54
CA PRO A 307 7.73 8.68 18.22
C PRO A 307 7.55 7.14 18.17
N LEU A 308 6.32 6.64 18.29
CA LEU A 308 6.04 5.21 18.24
C LEU A 308 6.32 4.63 16.86
N ILE A 309 5.67 5.17 15.82
CA ILE A 309 5.76 4.61 14.47
C ILE A 309 7.15 4.85 13.89
N ALA A 310 7.77 6.02 14.11
CA ALA A 310 9.14 6.26 13.65
C ALA A 310 10.14 5.28 14.30
N THR A 311 10.00 4.98 15.60
CA THR A 311 10.82 3.97 16.29
C THR A 311 10.62 2.58 15.69
N LEU A 312 9.37 2.13 15.52
CA LEU A 312 9.07 0.82 14.94
C LEU A 312 9.53 0.74 13.48
N SER A 313 9.44 1.84 12.72
CA SER A 313 9.91 1.94 11.34
C SER A 313 11.42 1.76 11.24
N VAL A 314 12.18 2.48 12.06
CA VAL A 314 13.65 2.39 12.08
C VAL A 314 14.12 1.00 12.51
N ILE A 315 13.48 0.42 13.54
CA ILE A 315 13.74 -0.98 13.92
C ILE A 315 13.41 -1.90 12.72
N GLY A 316 12.28 -1.70 12.05
CA GLY A 316 11.90 -2.47 10.87
C GLY A 316 12.89 -2.36 9.72
N ILE A 317 13.43 -1.16 9.46
CA ILE A 317 14.46 -0.91 8.44
C ILE A 317 15.72 -1.74 8.74
N VAL A 318 16.28 -1.59 9.93
CA VAL A 318 17.54 -2.25 10.31
C VAL A 318 17.33 -3.76 10.48
N TYR A 319 16.38 -4.16 11.28
CA TYR A 319 16.09 -5.58 11.56
C TYR A 319 15.65 -6.33 10.31
N GLY A 320 14.73 -5.76 9.50
CA GLY A 320 14.28 -6.36 8.24
C GLY A 320 15.42 -6.57 7.26
N SER A 321 16.33 -5.59 7.13
CA SER A 321 17.51 -5.69 6.27
C SER A 321 18.50 -6.76 6.76
N LEU A 322 18.76 -6.85 8.07
CA LEU A 322 19.61 -7.89 8.64
C LEU A 322 19.00 -9.29 8.48
N CYS A 323 17.67 -9.40 8.66
CA CYS A 323 16.97 -10.64 8.37
C CYS A 323 17.05 -11.02 6.89
N ALA A 324 16.93 -10.06 5.97
CA ALA A 324 17.08 -10.30 4.52
C ALA A 324 18.49 -10.79 4.20
N LEU A 325 19.52 -10.15 4.76
CA LEU A 325 20.93 -10.55 4.57
C LEU A 325 21.22 -11.98 5.01
N SER A 326 20.54 -12.47 6.03
CA SER A 326 20.73 -13.82 6.56
C SER A 326 20.00 -14.93 5.79
N GLN A 327 19.15 -14.56 4.79
CA GLN A 327 18.36 -15.55 4.07
C GLN A 327 19.16 -16.24 2.98
N ARG A 328 18.92 -17.56 2.82
CA ARG A 328 19.42 -18.37 1.71
C ARG A 328 18.36 -18.57 0.61
N ASP A 329 17.10 -18.43 0.93
CA ASP A 329 15.99 -18.48 -0.02
C ASP A 329 15.75 -17.08 -0.60
N ILE A 330 15.90 -16.92 -1.94
CA ILE A 330 15.74 -15.65 -2.65
C ILE A 330 14.35 -15.03 -2.39
N LYS A 331 13.31 -15.86 -2.35
CA LYS A 331 11.93 -15.38 -2.13
C LYS A 331 11.74 -14.86 -0.71
N LYS A 332 12.37 -15.49 0.29
CA LYS A 332 12.41 -15.01 1.68
C LYS A 332 13.18 -13.70 1.80
N LEU A 333 14.33 -13.60 1.12
CA LEU A 333 15.16 -12.40 1.10
C LEU A 333 14.33 -11.19 0.61
N VAL A 334 13.65 -11.33 -0.54
CA VAL A 334 12.78 -10.29 -1.09
C VAL A 334 11.60 -9.99 -0.17
N ALA A 335 11.05 -10.99 0.54
CA ALA A 335 9.97 -10.74 1.50
C ALA A 335 10.45 -9.93 2.73
N TYR A 336 11.63 -10.20 3.27
CA TYR A 336 12.19 -9.41 4.38
C TYR A 336 12.62 -8.01 3.94
N SER A 337 13.09 -7.84 2.69
CA SER A 337 13.37 -6.50 2.16
C SER A 337 12.13 -5.61 2.16
N SER A 338 10.93 -6.19 1.95
CA SER A 338 9.67 -5.44 2.04
C SER A 338 9.41 -4.86 3.42
N VAL A 339 9.81 -5.54 4.51
CA VAL A 339 9.70 -5.01 5.87
C VAL A 339 10.55 -3.74 6.03
N ALA A 340 11.78 -3.75 5.47
CA ALA A 340 12.66 -2.59 5.49
C ALA A 340 12.12 -1.43 4.65
N HIS A 341 11.70 -1.68 3.40
CA HIS A 341 11.19 -0.62 2.51
C HIS A 341 9.88 0.00 3.00
N LEU A 342 9.01 -0.79 3.63
CA LEU A 342 7.80 -0.25 4.27
C LEU A 342 8.13 0.51 5.55
N GLY A 343 9.24 0.21 6.20
CA GLY A 343 9.80 1.05 7.26
C GLY A 343 10.09 2.47 6.77
N PHE A 344 10.74 2.64 5.59
CA PHE A 344 10.93 3.97 4.97
C PHE A 344 9.60 4.66 4.65
N CYS A 345 8.64 3.90 4.13
CA CYS A 345 7.31 4.42 3.85
C CYS A 345 6.65 4.99 5.12
N MET A 346 6.65 4.24 6.21
CA MET A 346 6.02 4.67 7.47
C MET A 346 6.83 5.78 8.17
N LEU A 347 8.16 5.77 8.03
CA LEU A 347 9.01 6.83 8.54
C LEU A 347 8.68 8.17 7.84
N GLY A 348 8.55 8.18 6.51
CA GLY A 348 8.15 9.35 5.74
C GLY A 348 6.73 9.81 6.08
N LEU A 349 5.80 8.88 6.26
CA LEU A 349 4.41 9.20 6.59
C LEU A 349 4.29 9.93 7.93
N PHE A 350 5.00 9.47 8.95
CA PHE A 350 5.01 10.06 10.28
C PHE A 350 6.05 11.18 10.47
N ALA A 351 6.69 11.63 9.39
CA ALA A 351 7.36 12.93 9.37
C ALA A 351 6.36 14.10 9.46
N LEU A 352 5.09 13.87 9.16
CA LEU A 352 3.95 14.79 9.27
C LEU A 352 4.17 16.12 8.53
N ASN A 353 4.98 16.10 7.47
CA ASN A 353 5.25 17.24 6.59
C ASN A 353 5.14 16.84 5.12
N ALA A 354 5.06 17.83 4.24
CA ALA A 354 4.77 17.62 2.82
C ALA A 354 5.80 16.71 2.13
N GLU A 355 7.10 16.88 2.40
CA GLU A 355 8.16 16.10 1.78
C GLU A 355 8.11 14.64 2.23
N GLY A 356 7.99 14.38 3.54
CA GLY A 356 7.94 13.03 4.08
C GLY A 356 6.72 12.26 3.60
N VAL A 357 5.53 12.88 3.63
CA VAL A 357 4.29 12.25 3.16
C VAL A 357 4.34 12.01 1.64
N THR A 358 4.89 12.95 0.86
CA THR A 358 5.11 12.74 -0.59
C THR A 358 6.06 11.56 -0.82
N GLY A 359 7.18 11.50 -0.09
CA GLY A 359 8.12 10.39 -0.13
C GLY A 359 7.45 9.07 0.22
N SER A 360 6.62 9.05 1.25
CA SER A 360 5.86 7.86 1.68
C SER A 360 4.93 7.34 0.58
N VAL A 361 4.10 8.21 -0.01
CA VAL A 361 3.16 7.79 -1.08
C VAL A 361 3.91 7.32 -2.32
N LEU A 362 4.98 8.02 -2.73
CA LEU A 362 5.85 7.55 -3.82
C LEU A 362 6.49 6.21 -3.47
N GLN A 363 6.94 6.01 -2.24
CA GLN A 363 7.54 4.74 -1.82
C GLN A 363 6.52 3.59 -1.81
N MET A 364 5.24 3.85 -1.52
CA MET A 364 4.19 2.85 -1.74
C MET A 364 4.15 2.39 -3.20
N ILE A 365 4.18 3.31 -4.16
CA ILE A 365 4.14 3.01 -5.59
C ILE A 365 5.45 2.32 -6.01
N ASN A 366 6.60 2.87 -5.63
CA ASN A 366 7.92 2.39 -6.01
C ASN A 366 8.18 0.97 -5.52
N HIS A 367 7.87 0.69 -4.25
CA HIS A 367 7.97 -0.65 -3.69
C HIS A 367 7.01 -1.62 -4.41
N GLY A 368 5.82 -1.16 -4.81
CA GLY A 368 4.89 -1.96 -5.59
C GLY A 368 5.48 -2.39 -6.93
N LEU A 369 6.11 -1.47 -7.65
CA LEU A 369 6.75 -1.72 -8.94
C LEU A 369 8.01 -2.58 -8.82
N SER A 370 8.98 -2.16 -8.02
CA SER A 370 10.27 -2.84 -7.90
C SER A 370 10.15 -4.21 -7.24
N THR A 371 9.45 -4.32 -6.11
CA THR A 371 9.29 -5.60 -5.42
C THR A 371 8.32 -6.53 -6.16
N GLY A 372 7.29 -6.00 -6.81
CA GLY A 372 6.44 -6.77 -7.73
C GLY A 372 7.27 -7.39 -8.86
N ALA A 373 8.15 -6.61 -9.49
CA ALA A 373 9.06 -7.09 -10.51
C ALA A 373 10.08 -8.12 -9.97
N LEU A 374 10.61 -7.93 -8.75
CA LEU A 374 11.49 -8.92 -8.12
C LEU A 374 10.77 -10.26 -7.90
N PHE A 375 9.53 -10.25 -7.41
CA PHE A 375 8.77 -11.50 -7.26
C PHE A 375 8.44 -12.17 -8.59
N LEU A 376 8.19 -11.40 -9.66
CA LEU A 376 8.03 -11.96 -11.02
C LEU A 376 9.31 -12.69 -11.44
N LEU A 377 10.47 -12.05 -11.29
CA LEU A 377 11.77 -12.62 -11.68
C LEU A 377 12.14 -13.84 -10.84
N VAL A 378 11.91 -13.79 -9.52
CA VAL A 378 12.10 -14.97 -8.65
C VAL A 378 11.20 -16.12 -9.07
N GLY A 379 9.95 -15.82 -9.47
CA GLY A 379 9.04 -16.82 -10.04
C GLY A 379 9.57 -17.43 -11.33
N MET A 380 10.09 -16.60 -12.25
CA MET A 380 10.68 -17.07 -13.51
C MET A 380 11.91 -17.98 -13.29
N VAL A 381 12.75 -17.66 -12.30
CA VAL A 381 13.87 -18.53 -11.89
C VAL A 381 13.34 -19.85 -11.33
N TYR A 382 12.36 -19.79 -10.44
CA TYR A 382 11.78 -20.99 -9.83
C TYR A 382 11.10 -21.92 -10.85
N ASP A 383 10.41 -21.37 -11.83
CA ASP A 383 9.75 -22.17 -12.89
C ASP A 383 10.76 -22.97 -13.74
N ARG A 384 12.03 -22.53 -13.79
CA ARG A 384 13.10 -23.17 -14.55
C ARG A 384 13.92 -24.16 -13.73
N TYR A 385 14.24 -23.77 -12.50
CA TYR A 385 15.20 -24.51 -11.66
C TYR A 385 14.55 -25.26 -10.50
N HIS A 386 13.26 -25.04 -10.24
CA HIS A 386 12.47 -25.64 -9.14
C HIS A 386 13.10 -25.48 -7.74
N THR A 387 14.12 -24.63 -7.61
CA THR A 387 14.74 -24.23 -6.35
C THR A 387 14.81 -22.72 -6.21
N ARG A 388 14.89 -22.25 -4.97
CA ARG A 388 15.05 -20.83 -4.61
C ARG A 388 16.26 -20.64 -3.69
N GLN A 389 17.00 -21.71 -3.42
CA GLN A 389 18.15 -21.67 -2.54
C GLN A 389 19.35 -21.10 -3.27
N LEU A 390 19.97 -20.05 -2.73
CA LEU A 390 21.17 -19.42 -3.28
C LEU A 390 22.37 -20.39 -3.31
N ASP A 391 22.38 -21.39 -2.42
CA ASP A 391 23.45 -22.39 -2.38
C ASP A 391 23.39 -23.35 -3.60
N ASP A 392 22.20 -23.56 -4.16
CA ASP A 392 21.98 -24.42 -5.34
C ASP A 392 22.14 -23.64 -6.66
N LEU A 393 22.18 -22.31 -6.62
CA LEU A 393 22.17 -21.44 -7.79
C LEU A 393 23.48 -20.65 -7.86
N GLY A 394 24.01 -20.47 -9.07
CA GLY A 394 25.19 -19.64 -9.31
C GLY A 394 25.51 -19.53 -10.80
N GLY A 395 26.07 -18.39 -11.23
CA GLY A 395 26.46 -18.16 -12.62
C GLY A 395 25.33 -18.18 -13.64
N LEU A 396 24.08 -17.99 -13.19
CA LEU A 396 22.85 -18.07 -14.02
C LEU A 396 22.84 -17.07 -15.19
N ALA A 397 23.62 -15.98 -15.10
CA ALA A 397 23.73 -15.00 -16.19
C ALA A 397 24.23 -15.62 -17.51
N ASN A 398 24.97 -16.74 -17.45
CA ASN A 398 25.42 -17.44 -18.64
C ASN A 398 24.31 -18.28 -19.31
N ARG A 399 23.30 -18.68 -18.56
CA ARG A 399 22.18 -19.52 -19.02
C ARG A 399 20.93 -18.72 -19.39
N ILE A 400 20.60 -17.72 -18.57
CA ILE A 400 19.38 -16.88 -18.68
C ILE A 400 19.76 -15.40 -18.62
N PRO A 401 20.50 -14.87 -19.62
CA PRO A 401 21.03 -13.52 -19.59
C PRO A 401 19.98 -12.41 -19.51
N LEU A 402 18.81 -12.57 -20.15
CA LEU A 402 17.74 -11.56 -20.08
C LEU A 402 17.14 -11.46 -18.68
N ILE A 403 16.88 -12.61 -18.03
CA ILE A 403 16.41 -12.63 -16.64
C ILE A 403 17.49 -12.06 -15.71
N ALA A 404 18.77 -12.35 -15.96
CA ALA A 404 19.87 -11.81 -15.17
C ALA A 404 19.96 -10.27 -15.28
N VAL A 405 19.89 -9.71 -16.48
CA VAL A 405 19.86 -8.25 -16.69
C VAL A 405 18.65 -7.63 -16.00
N ALA A 406 17.48 -8.23 -16.14
CA ALA A 406 16.26 -7.78 -15.47
C ALA A 406 16.39 -7.82 -13.93
N MET A 407 17.00 -8.88 -13.38
CA MET A 407 17.26 -9.02 -11.94
C MET A 407 18.24 -7.95 -11.43
N VAL A 408 19.35 -7.72 -12.13
CA VAL A 408 20.29 -6.63 -11.80
C VAL A 408 19.57 -5.29 -11.82
N PHE A 409 18.87 -4.99 -12.91
CA PHE A 409 18.12 -3.72 -13.05
C PHE A 409 17.14 -3.52 -11.89
N THR A 410 16.32 -4.52 -11.59
CA THR A 410 15.28 -4.39 -10.55
C THR A 410 15.90 -4.34 -9.15
N SER A 411 17.02 -5.03 -8.93
CA SER A 411 17.79 -4.92 -7.69
C SER A 411 18.34 -3.50 -7.50
N MET A 412 18.87 -2.85 -8.57
CA MET A 412 19.32 -1.46 -8.52
C MET A 412 18.15 -0.50 -8.22
N ALA A 413 16.97 -0.75 -8.81
CA ALA A 413 15.76 0.02 -8.51
C ALA A 413 15.33 -0.14 -7.03
N SER A 414 15.44 -1.35 -6.48
CA SER A 414 15.09 -1.64 -5.09
C SER A 414 16.10 -1.04 -4.08
N ILE A 415 17.39 -1.01 -4.41
CA ILE A 415 18.44 -0.40 -3.56
C ILE A 415 18.27 1.13 -3.47
N GLY A 416 17.54 1.73 -4.39
CA GLY A 416 17.42 3.20 -4.46
C GLY A 416 18.59 3.84 -5.21
N LEU A 417 19.02 3.25 -6.35
CA LEU A 417 20.02 3.89 -7.22
C LEU A 417 19.46 5.20 -7.80
N PRO A 418 20.20 6.34 -7.72
CA PRO A 418 19.79 7.59 -8.37
C PRO A 418 19.47 7.39 -9.87
N GLY A 419 18.35 7.96 -10.32
CA GLY A 419 17.81 7.74 -11.66
C GLY A 419 16.78 6.59 -11.75
N LEU A 420 16.55 5.84 -10.67
CA LEU A 420 15.50 4.84 -10.53
C LEU A 420 14.53 5.22 -9.41
N ASN A 421 13.34 4.64 -9.47
CA ASN A 421 12.19 5.02 -8.65
C ASN A 421 12.45 4.91 -7.13
N GLY A 422 13.14 3.87 -6.65
CA GLY A 422 13.38 3.66 -5.23
C GLY A 422 14.07 4.83 -4.54
N PHE A 423 15.05 5.43 -5.23
CA PHE A 423 15.78 6.61 -4.72
C PHE A 423 14.85 7.77 -4.36
N VAL A 424 13.92 8.11 -5.23
CA VAL A 424 13.06 9.29 -5.04
C VAL A 424 12.18 9.14 -3.81
N GLY A 425 11.55 7.98 -3.63
CA GLY A 425 10.66 7.74 -2.49
C GLY A 425 11.39 7.69 -1.14
N GLU A 426 12.49 6.94 -1.07
CA GLU A 426 13.28 6.80 0.16
C GLU A 426 13.98 8.10 0.55
N MET A 427 14.57 8.82 -0.42
CA MET A 427 15.24 10.07 -0.18
C MET A 427 14.28 11.16 0.34
N LEU A 428 13.09 11.29 -0.26
CA LEU A 428 12.08 12.22 0.23
C LEU A 428 11.57 11.85 1.63
N SER A 429 11.38 10.54 1.90
CA SER A 429 10.97 10.07 3.23
C SER A 429 12.00 10.40 4.29
N LEU A 430 13.29 10.17 4.02
CA LEU A 430 14.39 10.51 4.92
C LEU A 430 14.56 12.04 5.09
N ALA A 431 14.49 12.80 3.99
CA ALA A 431 14.59 14.25 4.02
C ALA A 431 13.44 14.89 4.82
N GLY A 432 12.21 14.38 4.62
CA GLY A 432 11.05 14.80 5.39
C GLY A 432 11.21 14.49 6.88
N MET A 433 11.68 13.29 7.23
CA MET A 433 11.94 12.95 8.64
C MET A 433 13.06 13.79 9.23
N PHE A 434 14.13 14.05 8.48
CA PHE A 434 15.25 14.88 8.96
C PHE A 434 14.82 16.31 9.35
N LYS A 435 13.78 16.85 8.69
CA LYS A 435 13.23 18.19 9.00
C LYS A 435 12.37 18.22 10.26
N VAL A 436 11.99 17.08 10.83
CA VAL A 436 11.22 17.05 12.08
C VAL A 436 12.08 17.56 13.23
N PRO A 437 11.63 18.58 13.97
CA PRO A 437 12.43 19.16 15.04
C PRO A 437 12.82 18.15 16.12
N VAL A 438 14.04 18.30 16.65
CA VAL A 438 14.60 17.55 17.79
C VAL A 438 14.86 16.07 17.52
N VAL A 439 13.82 15.29 17.24
CA VAL A 439 13.92 13.81 17.12
C VAL A 439 14.16 13.32 15.70
N GLY A 440 13.78 14.12 14.70
CA GLY A 440 13.81 13.72 13.29
C GLY A 440 15.19 13.34 12.78
N PRO A 441 16.25 14.16 13.03
CA PRO A 441 17.60 13.82 12.59
C PRO A 441 18.10 12.47 13.11
N PHE A 442 17.76 12.10 14.34
CA PHE A 442 18.12 10.80 14.91
C PHE A 442 17.49 9.64 14.13
N TYR A 443 16.19 9.71 13.86
CA TYR A 443 15.51 8.67 13.08
C TYR A 443 15.98 8.62 11.63
N ALA A 444 16.19 9.77 11.01
CA ALA A 444 16.65 9.84 9.62
C ALA A 444 18.08 9.26 9.46
N VAL A 445 18.99 9.55 10.37
CA VAL A 445 20.37 9.01 10.35
C VAL A 445 20.35 7.48 10.48
N ILE A 446 19.59 6.94 11.44
CA ILE A 446 19.49 5.48 11.58
C ILE A 446 18.79 4.88 10.34
N GLY A 447 17.72 5.52 9.86
CA GLY A 447 17.02 5.08 8.65
C GLY A 447 17.94 5.01 7.42
N THR A 448 18.87 5.95 7.27
CA THR A 448 19.86 5.95 6.18
C THR A 448 20.75 4.71 6.17
N SER A 449 21.03 4.10 7.33
CA SER A 449 21.76 2.82 7.37
C SER A 449 21.05 1.69 6.60
N GLY A 450 19.74 1.77 6.46
CA GLY A 450 18.94 0.83 5.67
C GLY A 450 19.28 0.84 4.19
N VAL A 451 19.69 1.99 3.62
CA VAL A 451 20.14 2.09 2.22
C VAL A 451 21.42 1.26 2.02
N VAL A 452 22.38 1.35 2.95
CA VAL A 452 23.62 0.58 2.91
C VAL A 452 23.35 -0.92 3.08
N LEU A 453 22.51 -1.28 4.06
CA LEU A 453 22.13 -2.66 4.28
C LEU A 453 21.33 -3.21 3.09
N GLY A 454 20.47 -2.41 2.48
CA GLY A 454 19.72 -2.72 1.25
C GLY A 454 20.63 -3.07 0.09
N ALA A 455 21.61 -2.22 -0.15
CA ALA A 455 22.64 -2.49 -1.14
C ALA A 455 23.39 -3.81 -0.85
N TRP A 456 23.75 -4.04 0.40
CA TRP A 456 24.49 -5.23 0.79
C TRP A 456 23.72 -6.53 0.50
N TYR A 457 22.50 -6.71 1.02
CA TYR A 457 21.78 -7.97 0.81
C TYR A 457 21.37 -8.18 -0.65
N MET A 458 21.01 -7.12 -1.38
CA MET A 458 20.60 -7.25 -2.78
C MET A 458 21.79 -7.58 -3.70
N LEU A 459 22.91 -6.87 -3.54
CA LEU A 459 24.12 -7.17 -4.33
C LEU A 459 24.68 -8.55 -4.02
N THR A 460 24.62 -8.99 -2.76
CA THR A 460 25.01 -10.34 -2.36
C THR A 460 24.12 -11.39 -3.05
N MET A 461 22.79 -11.18 -3.08
CA MET A 461 21.86 -12.07 -3.78
C MET A 461 22.18 -12.15 -5.28
N VAL A 462 22.38 -11.00 -5.93
CA VAL A 462 22.70 -10.95 -7.37
C VAL A 462 24.05 -11.61 -7.65
N GLN A 463 25.07 -11.32 -6.84
CA GLN A 463 26.39 -11.90 -7.01
C GLN A 463 26.37 -13.43 -6.85
N GLN A 464 25.74 -13.95 -5.82
CA GLN A 464 25.72 -15.38 -5.52
C GLN A 464 24.87 -16.18 -6.52
N GLY A 465 23.70 -15.65 -6.91
CA GLY A 465 22.78 -16.37 -7.78
C GLY A 465 23.10 -16.25 -9.26
N PHE A 466 23.53 -15.07 -9.72
CA PHE A 466 23.63 -14.80 -11.15
C PHE A 466 25.06 -14.75 -11.69
N PHE A 467 26.05 -14.48 -10.84
CA PHE A 467 27.44 -14.36 -11.25
C PHE A 467 28.33 -15.45 -10.62
N GLY A 468 29.57 -15.58 -11.12
CA GLY A 468 30.51 -16.59 -10.66
C GLY A 468 30.41 -17.90 -11.42
N PRO A 469 30.92 -19.02 -10.85
CA PRO A 469 30.86 -20.33 -11.49
C PRO A 469 29.41 -20.82 -11.56
N LEU A 470 29.11 -21.52 -12.68
CA LEU A 470 27.78 -22.09 -12.88
C LEU A 470 27.52 -23.19 -11.85
N ARG A 471 26.40 -23.03 -11.13
CA ARG A 471 25.82 -24.02 -10.21
C ARG A 471 24.35 -24.16 -10.52
N GLU A 472 23.92 -25.36 -10.86
CA GLU A 472 22.53 -25.70 -11.21
C GLU A 472 22.16 -27.02 -10.53
N PRO A 473 20.91 -27.26 -10.17
CA PRO A 473 20.43 -28.57 -9.75
C PRO A 473 20.64 -29.61 -10.84
N HIS A 474 20.97 -30.87 -10.46
CA HIS A 474 21.28 -31.94 -11.39
C HIS A 474 20.11 -32.35 -12.31
N ASP A 475 18.88 -32.04 -11.94
CA ASP A 475 17.65 -32.45 -12.65
C ASP A 475 17.15 -31.41 -13.66
N VAL A 476 17.97 -30.44 -14.02
CA VAL A 476 17.57 -29.38 -14.97
C VAL A 476 17.69 -29.89 -16.39
N HIS A 477 16.57 -29.90 -17.13
CA HIS A 477 16.54 -30.28 -18.53
C HIS A 477 17.18 -29.22 -19.44
N ASP A 478 18.20 -29.56 -20.18
CA ASP A 478 18.78 -28.68 -21.21
C ASP A 478 17.96 -28.73 -22.53
N PRO A 479 17.78 -27.58 -23.25
CA PRO A 479 18.26 -26.25 -22.91
C PRO A 479 17.27 -25.48 -22.03
N VAL A 480 17.77 -24.80 -20.97
CA VAL A 480 16.97 -23.86 -20.18
C VAL A 480 16.61 -22.65 -21.04
N ARG A 481 15.33 -22.36 -21.17
CA ARG A 481 14.84 -21.21 -21.94
C ARG A 481 15.00 -19.93 -21.12
N ASP A 482 15.52 -18.87 -21.75
CA ASP A 482 15.54 -17.53 -21.15
C ASP A 482 14.13 -16.89 -21.15
N MET A 483 14.02 -15.61 -20.82
CA MET A 483 12.77 -14.86 -20.72
C MET A 483 11.92 -15.01 -22.00
N SER A 484 10.71 -15.50 -21.85
CA SER A 484 9.74 -15.59 -22.95
C SER A 484 9.11 -14.23 -23.25
N PRO A 485 8.57 -13.99 -24.48
CA PRO A 485 7.88 -12.74 -24.80
C PRO A 485 6.74 -12.39 -23.83
N ARG A 486 6.00 -13.38 -23.34
CA ARG A 486 4.94 -13.21 -22.37
C ARG A 486 5.48 -12.72 -21.02
N GLU A 487 6.57 -13.32 -20.53
CA GLU A 487 7.24 -12.90 -19.29
C GLU A 487 7.85 -11.50 -19.44
N ALA A 488 8.39 -11.18 -20.62
CA ALA A 488 8.85 -9.84 -20.95
C ALA A 488 7.69 -8.82 -20.91
N CYS A 489 6.52 -9.15 -21.47
CA CYS A 489 5.33 -8.31 -21.40
C CYS A 489 4.83 -8.12 -19.95
N ALA A 490 5.01 -9.09 -19.06
CA ALA A 490 4.66 -8.95 -17.65
C ALA A 490 5.64 -8.04 -16.89
N PHE A 491 6.93 -8.07 -17.25
CA PHE A 491 8.01 -7.36 -16.57
C PHE A 491 8.25 -5.94 -17.10
N LEU A 492 8.28 -5.77 -18.43
CA LEU A 492 8.74 -4.54 -19.07
C LEU A 492 7.94 -3.28 -18.66
N PRO A 493 6.59 -3.31 -18.54
CA PRO A 493 5.86 -2.14 -18.08
C PRO A 493 6.28 -1.68 -16.68
N LEU A 494 6.59 -2.61 -15.77
CA LEU A 494 7.07 -2.27 -14.43
C LEU A 494 8.46 -1.63 -14.49
N ALA A 495 9.35 -2.17 -15.32
CA ALA A 495 10.70 -1.63 -15.52
C ALA A 495 10.65 -0.21 -16.12
N VAL A 496 9.79 0.04 -17.12
CA VAL A 496 9.59 1.36 -17.72
C VAL A 496 9.11 2.36 -16.67
N MET A 497 8.15 1.97 -15.82
CA MET A 497 7.66 2.83 -14.75
C MET A 497 8.76 3.13 -13.70
N CYS A 498 9.63 2.16 -13.38
CA CYS A 498 10.76 2.38 -12.47
C CYS A 498 11.73 3.45 -13.01
N VAL A 499 12.02 3.42 -14.32
CA VAL A 499 12.86 4.45 -14.96
C VAL A 499 12.14 5.78 -15.02
N TRP A 500 10.86 5.79 -15.43
CA TRP A 500 10.10 7.03 -15.58
C TRP A 500 9.99 7.78 -14.26
N ILE A 501 9.59 7.13 -13.18
CA ILE A 501 9.51 7.76 -11.85
C ILE A 501 10.90 8.20 -11.37
N GLY A 502 11.95 7.44 -11.68
CA GLY A 502 13.32 7.77 -11.25
C GLY A 502 13.91 8.99 -11.96
N VAL A 503 13.61 9.16 -13.25
CA VAL A 503 14.15 10.26 -14.08
C VAL A 503 13.25 11.49 -14.04
N ALA A 504 11.92 11.29 -14.04
CA ALA A 504 10.93 12.37 -14.08
C ALA A 504 9.80 12.11 -13.05
N PRO A 505 10.06 12.27 -11.75
CA PRO A 505 9.05 12.05 -10.69
C PRO A 505 7.96 13.12 -10.66
N GLN A 506 8.21 14.30 -11.24
CA GLN A 506 7.36 15.47 -11.09
C GLN A 506 5.90 15.24 -11.48
N PRO A 507 5.54 14.58 -12.61
CA PRO A 507 4.14 14.33 -12.95
C PRO A 507 3.38 13.51 -11.90
N PHE A 508 4.08 12.59 -11.21
CA PHE A 508 3.50 11.78 -10.14
C PHE A 508 3.34 12.59 -8.85
N ILE A 509 4.33 13.43 -8.54
CA ILE A 509 4.28 14.34 -7.39
C ILE A 509 3.15 15.35 -7.56
N ASP A 510 3.05 15.99 -8.70
CA ASP A 510 2.03 17.01 -8.98
C ASP A 510 0.61 16.46 -8.91
N LEU A 511 0.41 15.19 -9.31
CA LEU A 511 -0.87 14.50 -9.22
C LEU A 511 -1.36 14.37 -7.77
N MET A 512 -0.45 14.12 -6.82
CA MET A 512 -0.76 13.84 -5.40
C MET A 512 -0.60 15.06 -4.49
N LYS A 513 0.15 16.08 -4.94
CA LYS A 513 0.55 17.24 -4.14
C LYS A 513 -0.62 17.97 -3.45
N PRO A 514 -1.74 18.28 -4.15
CA PRO A 514 -2.84 18.98 -3.49
C PRO A 514 -3.49 18.21 -2.35
N ASP A 515 -3.60 16.88 -2.53
CA ASP A 515 -4.24 16.00 -1.55
C ASP A 515 -3.33 15.82 -0.32
N ILE A 516 -2.01 15.69 -0.55
CA ILE A 516 -1.01 15.64 0.52
C ILE A 516 -1.00 16.96 1.29
N GLN A 517 -1.01 18.11 0.61
CA GLN A 517 -1.07 19.41 1.27
C GLN A 517 -2.31 19.55 2.14
N GLY A 518 -3.48 19.11 1.67
CA GLY A 518 -4.71 19.09 2.46
C GLY A 518 -4.59 18.30 3.76
N ILE A 519 -3.84 17.18 3.76
CA ILE A 519 -3.61 16.37 4.95
C ILE A 519 -2.63 17.05 5.91
N VAL A 520 -1.50 17.60 5.40
CA VAL A 520 -0.39 18.10 6.24
C VAL A 520 -0.59 19.53 6.72
N THR A 521 -1.40 20.37 6.06
CA THR A 521 -1.63 21.78 6.47
C THR A 521 -2.09 21.89 7.94
N GLY A 522 -2.71 20.84 8.47
CA GLY A 522 -3.11 20.78 9.88
C GLY A 522 -1.94 20.63 10.87
N TYR A 523 -0.77 20.19 10.42
CA TYR A 523 0.42 19.95 11.23
C TYR A 523 1.41 21.12 11.21
N ASP A 524 1.46 21.88 10.12
CA ASP A 524 2.39 23.03 9.97
C ASP A 524 2.11 24.14 10.99
N GLY A 525 0.87 24.30 11.46
CA GLY A 525 0.48 25.30 12.46
C GLY A 525 0.78 24.93 13.92
N SER A 526 0.98 23.65 14.25
CA SER A 526 1.22 23.19 15.62
C SER A 526 2.71 23.32 16.00
N ASN A 527 3.62 23.10 15.06
CA ASN A 527 5.06 23.24 15.29
C ASN A 527 5.49 24.68 15.62
N ALA A 528 4.72 25.69 15.19
CA ALA A 528 4.97 27.08 15.53
C ALA A 528 4.52 27.45 16.97
N ARG A 529 3.56 26.74 17.55
CA ARG A 529 3.01 27.03 18.88
C ARG A 529 3.78 26.36 20.01
N THR A 530 4.45 25.24 19.77
CA THR A 530 5.24 24.53 20.79
C THR A 530 6.59 25.18 21.08
N ILE A 531 7.13 26.04 20.19
CA ILE A 531 8.37 26.78 20.40
C ILE A 531 8.11 28.16 21.06
N GLY A 532 6.85 28.64 21.06
CA GLY A 532 6.44 29.95 21.61
C GLY A 532 5.86 29.93 23.03
N GLY A 533 5.98 28.85 23.76
CA GLY A 533 5.42 28.69 25.10
C GLY A 533 6.33 29.13 26.22
N SER A 534 6.75 30.40 26.26
CA SER A 534 7.01 31.15 27.53
C SER A 534 7.36 32.60 27.21
N SER A 535 6.62 33.48 27.82
CA SER A 535 6.88 34.91 28.04
C SER A 535 6.14 35.91 27.12
N GLY A 536 5.40 36.76 27.77
CA GLY A 536 5.10 38.11 27.32
C GLY A 536 3.65 38.42 27.12
N THR A 537 2.98 38.79 28.18
CA THR A 537 1.79 39.69 28.16
C THR A 537 2.07 40.88 27.24
N PRO A 538 1.12 41.27 26.36
CA PRO A 538 1.28 42.54 25.63
C PRO A 538 1.04 43.70 26.59
N GLU A 539 2.10 44.43 26.90
CA GLU A 539 1.99 45.75 27.48
C GLU A 539 1.25 46.69 26.50
N SER A 540 0.16 47.21 27.00
CA SER A 540 -0.60 48.29 26.40
C SER A 540 0.31 49.56 26.30
N LEU A 541 0.72 49.92 25.10
CA LEU A 541 1.25 51.24 24.81
C LEU A 541 0.09 52.21 24.60
N THR A 542 -0.25 52.90 25.68
CA THR A 542 -1.02 54.12 25.66
C THR A 542 -0.29 55.21 24.88
N ALA A 543 -0.98 55.79 23.91
CA ALA A 543 -0.58 57.02 23.24
C ALA A 543 -0.49 58.17 24.25
N VAL A 544 0.61 58.91 24.19
CA VAL A 544 0.73 60.28 24.74
C VAL A 544 1.14 61.18 23.59
N ASP A 545 0.29 62.16 23.37
CA ASP A 545 0.49 63.35 22.54
C ASP A 545 1.80 64.08 22.86
N ARG A 546 2.55 64.43 21.82
CA ARG A 546 3.00 65.81 21.53
C ARG A 546 3.62 65.91 20.16
#